data_2a354274850a347d64496d1dfa4826cc
#
_entry.id   2a354274850a347d64496d1dfa4826cc
#
_cell.length_a   1.000
_cell.length_b   1.000
_cell.length_c   1.000
_cell.angle_alpha   90.00
_cell.angle_beta   90.00
_cell.angle_gamma   90.00
#
_symmetry.space_group_name_H-M   'P 1'
#
loop_
_entity.id
_entity.type
_entity.pdbx_description
1 polymer ?
#
loop_
_entity_poly.entity_id
_entity_poly.type
_entity_poly.pdbx_seq_one_letter_code
_entity_poly.pdbx_strand_id
1 'polypeptide(L)'
;MSIRALCLSAALLLAMVGPAVAHHSFAAEYDNNKPIKLTGAVTKVEWTNPHVYFYIDVRDEKTGKVTNWAMEMGAPAVIQRSGWKRTSMKIGDLVVVEGFGAKSGQPHGNARTVTLASTGQRLGAGSSFGNATEQQ
;
A
#
# COMPACT_ATOMS: atom_id res chain seq x y z
N MET A 1 50.42 11.34 10.69
CA MET A 1 49.35 10.96 9.72
C MET A 1 49.33 12.03 8.65
N SER A 2 49.51 11.67 7.39
CA SER A 2 49.56 12.67 6.32
C SER A 2 48.13 13.15 5.98
N ILE A 3 48.01 14.45 5.62
CA ILE A 3 46.73 15.06 5.21
C ILE A 3 46.02 14.23 4.12
N ARG A 4 46.79 13.57 3.25
CA ARG A 4 46.27 12.69 2.19
C ARG A 4 45.56 11.44 2.76
N ALA A 5 46.05 10.88 3.85
CA ALA A 5 45.42 9.73 4.51
C ALA A 5 44.10 10.12 5.21
N LEU A 6 44.08 11.35 5.78
CA LEU A 6 42.89 11.89 6.43
C LEU A 6 41.76 12.18 5.40
N CYS A 7 42.11 12.73 4.23
CA CYS A 7 41.16 12.97 3.15
C CYS A 7 40.59 11.69 2.54
N LEU A 8 41.42 10.65 2.39
CA LEU A 8 40.96 9.35 1.91
C LEU A 8 39.99 8.65 2.90
N SER A 9 40.28 8.76 4.21
CA SER A 9 39.39 8.19 5.24
C SER A 9 38.05 8.92 5.32
N ALA A 10 38.04 10.25 5.16
CA ALA A 10 36.83 11.05 5.13
C ALA A 10 35.97 10.76 3.88
N ALA A 11 36.60 10.57 2.72
CA ALA A 11 35.89 10.23 1.48
C ALA A 11 35.25 8.82 1.55
N LEU A 12 35.91 7.86 2.21
CA LEU A 12 35.38 6.51 2.38
C LEU A 12 34.17 6.47 3.34
N LEU A 13 34.16 7.32 4.36
CA LEU A 13 33.04 7.45 5.31
C LEU A 13 31.81 8.12 4.67
N LEU A 14 31.98 9.06 3.76
CA LEU A 14 30.86 9.68 3.02
C LEU A 14 30.22 8.73 1.99
N ALA A 15 30.97 7.76 1.47
CA ALA A 15 30.46 6.80 0.49
C ALA A 15 29.53 5.72 1.10
N MET A 16 29.48 5.61 2.44
CA MET A 16 28.61 4.63 3.12
C MET A 16 27.23 5.15 3.51
N VAL A 17 26.93 6.41 3.22
CA VAL A 17 25.56 6.93 3.37
C VAL A 17 24.79 6.62 2.10
N GLY A 18 24.50 5.33 1.89
CA GLY A 18 23.49 4.93 0.92
C GLY A 18 22.16 5.57 1.28
N PRO A 19 21.30 5.92 0.31
CA PRO A 19 19.96 6.38 0.61
C PRO A 19 19.26 5.31 1.45
N ALA A 20 19.07 5.59 2.74
CA ALA A 20 18.16 4.83 3.56
C ALA A 20 16.76 5.09 2.98
N VAL A 21 16.35 4.26 2.03
CA VAL A 21 14.97 4.20 1.59
C VAL A 21 14.21 3.75 2.85
N ALA A 22 13.62 4.72 3.55
CA ALA A 22 12.75 4.45 4.66
C ALA A 22 11.55 3.68 4.10
N HIS A 23 11.64 2.35 4.11
CA HIS A 23 10.47 1.50 4.00
C HIS A 23 9.66 1.77 5.26
N HIS A 24 8.63 2.60 5.14
CA HIS A 24 7.64 2.73 6.20
C HIS A 24 7.17 1.32 6.52
N SER A 25 7.45 0.85 7.74
CA SER A 25 6.97 -0.45 8.13
C SER A 25 5.45 -0.39 8.22
N PHE A 26 4.76 -1.45 7.79
CA PHE A 26 3.30 -1.57 7.96
C PHE A 26 2.87 -1.16 9.37
N ALA A 27 3.57 -1.65 10.40
CA ALA A 27 3.29 -1.37 11.80
C ALA A 27 3.48 0.11 12.21
N ALA A 28 4.22 0.90 11.45
CA ALA A 28 4.34 2.34 11.71
C ALA A 28 3.11 3.12 11.27
N GLU A 29 2.47 2.70 10.19
CA GLU A 29 1.41 3.46 9.51
C GLU A 29 0.01 2.88 9.74
N TYR A 30 -0.12 1.55 9.76
CA TYR A 30 -1.40 0.85 9.85
C TYR A 30 -1.60 0.16 11.20
N ASP A 31 -2.86 -0.04 11.57
CA ASP A 31 -3.25 -0.66 12.83
C ASP A 31 -3.90 -2.03 12.58
N ASN A 32 -3.23 -3.11 12.98
CA ASN A 32 -3.76 -4.47 12.88
C ASN A 32 -5.05 -4.70 13.69
N ASN A 33 -5.30 -3.84 14.69
CA ASN A 33 -6.52 -3.90 15.49
C ASN A 33 -7.66 -3.07 14.88
N LYS A 34 -7.44 -2.50 13.69
CA LYS A 34 -8.41 -1.65 12.98
C LYS A 34 -8.75 -2.23 11.61
N PRO A 35 -9.38 -3.42 11.56
CA PRO A 35 -9.80 -4.00 10.30
C PRO A 35 -10.85 -3.10 9.65
N ILE A 36 -10.74 -2.94 8.35
CA ILE A 36 -11.70 -2.20 7.53
C ILE A 36 -12.25 -3.08 6.42
N LYS A 37 -13.53 -2.87 6.11
CA LYS A 37 -14.18 -3.40 4.92
C LYS A 37 -14.95 -2.26 4.26
N LEU A 38 -14.50 -1.89 3.08
CA LEU A 38 -15.02 -0.73 2.35
C LEU A 38 -15.56 -1.18 1.00
N THR A 39 -16.69 -0.60 0.62
CA THR A 39 -17.24 -0.75 -0.73
C THR A 39 -17.24 0.64 -1.38
N GLY A 40 -16.66 0.75 -2.58
CA GLY A 40 -16.58 2.04 -3.25
C GLY A 40 -16.23 1.91 -4.74
N ALA A 41 -16.43 3.01 -5.45
CA ALA A 41 -16.10 3.13 -6.85
C ALA A 41 -14.64 3.62 -7.01
N VAL A 42 -13.87 2.96 -7.85
CA VAL A 42 -12.48 3.34 -8.13
C VAL A 42 -12.45 4.69 -8.85
N THR A 43 -11.69 5.64 -8.31
CA THR A 43 -11.52 6.98 -8.88
C THR A 43 -10.13 7.19 -9.48
N LYS A 44 -9.14 6.44 -9.03
CA LYS A 44 -7.75 6.54 -9.51
C LYS A 44 -7.01 5.24 -9.24
N VAL A 45 -6.03 4.91 -10.09
CA VAL A 45 -5.06 3.82 -9.87
C VAL A 45 -3.67 4.34 -10.19
N GLU A 46 -2.74 4.20 -9.25
CA GLU A 46 -1.32 4.55 -9.39
C GLU A 46 -0.48 3.29 -9.33
N TRP A 47 -0.08 2.80 -10.48
CA TRP A 47 0.74 1.59 -10.60
C TRP A 47 2.22 1.94 -10.60
N THR A 48 2.76 2.20 -9.41
CA THR A 48 4.13 2.70 -9.21
C THR A 48 4.89 1.88 -8.16
N ASN A 49 6.22 1.98 -8.15
CA ASN A 49 7.06 1.53 -7.05
C ASN A 49 7.19 2.66 -6.01
N PRO A 50 7.36 2.37 -4.73
CA PRO A 50 7.50 1.02 -4.14
C PRO A 50 6.17 0.29 -3.94
N HIS A 51 5.03 0.97 -3.96
CA HIS A 51 3.71 0.40 -3.75
C HIS A 51 2.72 0.89 -4.79
N VAL A 52 1.76 0.03 -5.15
CA VAL A 52 0.59 0.42 -5.93
C VAL A 52 -0.43 1.06 -5.00
N TYR A 53 -1.03 2.15 -5.45
CA TYR A 53 -2.16 2.79 -4.77
C TYR A 53 -3.37 2.81 -5.67
N PHE A 54 -4.54 2.69 -5.08
CA PHE A 54 -5.80 3.02 -5.73
C PHE A 54 -6.68 3.82 -4.78
N TYR A 55 -7.61 4.56 -5.35
CA TYR A 55 -8.48 5.46 -4.62
C TYR A 55 -9.92 5.08 -4.90
N ILE A 56 -10.76 5.08 -3.86
CA ILE A 56 -12.18 4.74 -3.98
C ILE A 56 -13.04 5.77 -3.29
N ASP A 57 -14.15 6.11 -3.90
CA ASP A 57 -15.21 6.88 -3.26
C ASP A 57 -16.13 5.94 -2.49
N VAL A 58 -16.11 6.08 -1.17
CA VAL A 58 -16.94 5.29 -0.25
C VAL A 58 -18.09 6.17 0.23
N ARG A 59 -19.32 5.70 0.01
CA ARG A 59 -20.51 6.37 0.47
C ARG A 59 -20.96 5.82 1.81
N ASP A 60 -21.14 6.70 2.79
CA ASP A 60 -21.79 6.35 4.04
C ASP A 60 -23.31 6.21 3.80
N GLU A 61 -23.87 5.05 4.07
CA GLU A 61 -25.28 4.73 3.79
C GLU A 61 -26.24 5.53 4.66
N LYS A 62 -25.83 5.95 5.86
CA LYS A 62 -26.67 6.66 6.81
C LYS A 62 -26.74 8.17 6.49
N THR A 63 -25.61 8.76 6.14
CA THR A 63 -25.48 10.21 5.95
C THR A 63 -25.47 10.61 4.48
N GLY A 64 -25.19 9.68 3.57
CA GLY A 64 -24.98 9.94 2.15
C GLY A 64 -23.63 10.61 1.83
N LYS A 65 -22.81 10.88 2.86
CA LYS A 65 -21.49 11.50 2.69
C LYS A 65 -20.58 10.57 1.91
N VAL A 66 -19.87 11.11 0.93
CA VAL A 66 -18.84 10.41 0.18
C VAL A 66 -17.48 10.81 0.72
N THR A 67 -16.64 9.82 0.99
CA THR A 67 -15.25 10.00 1.43
C THR A 67 -14.33 9.26 0.47
N ASN A 68 -13.34 9.96 -0.09
CA ASN A 68 -12.32 9.34 -0.93
C ASN A 68 -11.25 8.69 -0.04
N TRP A 69 -11.06 7.39 -0.21
CA TRP A 69 -10.08 6.58 0.51
C TRP A 69 -8.88 6.26 -0.37
N ALA A 70 -7.68 6.47 0.15
CA ALA A 70 -6.44 6.01 -0.45
C ALA A 70 -6.11 4.60 0.07
N MET A 71 -5.98 3.63 -0.82
CA MET A 71 -5.69 2.24 -0.47
C MET A 71 -4.33 1.81 -1.00
N GLU A 72 -3.42 1.50 -0.09
CA GLU A 72 -2.09 0.97 -0.41
C GLU A 72 -2.15 -0.53 -0.67
N MET A 73 -1.49 -0.97 -1.71
CA MET A 73 -1.26 -2.38 -2.04
C MET A 73 0.23 -2.71 -1.93
N GLY A 74 0.59 -3.93 -2.21
CA GLY A 74 1.98 -4.34 -2.35
C GLY A 74 2.69 -3.71 -3.55
N ALA A 75 3.99 -3.96 -3.66
CA ALA A 75 4.76 -3.55 -4.83
C ALA A 75 4.21 -4.22 -6.11
N PRO A 76 4.32 -3.58 -7.29
CA PRO A 76 3.83 -4.14 -8.55
C PRO A 76 4.24 -5.59 -8.78
N ALA A 77 5.52 -5.92 -8.59
CA ALA A 77 6.02 -7.27 -8.78
C ALA A 77 5.44 -8.30 -7.78
N VAL A 78 5.06 -7.86 -6.58
CA VAL A 78 4.46 -8.71 -5.55
C VAL A 78 3.02 -9.04 -5.91
N ILE A 79 2.20 -8.03 -6.17
CA ILE A 79 0.78 -8.24 -6.47
C ILE A 79 0.54 -8.92 -7.81
N GLN A 80 1.43 -8.73 -8.80
CA GLN A 80 1.37 -9.48 -10.07
C GLN A 80 1.47 -10.99 -9.85
N ARG A 81 2.26 -11.45 -8.88
CA ARG A 81 2.30 -12.88 -8.50
C ARG A 81 0.98 -13.37 -7.90
N SER A 82 0.18 -12.47 -7.35
CA SER A 82 -1.17 -12.75 -6.86
C SER A 82 -2.25 -12.60 -7.94
N GLY A 83 -1.87 -12.50 -9.21
CA GLY A 83 -2.77 -12.45 -10.35
C GLY A 83 -3.16 -11.06 -10.85
N TRP A 84 -2.65 -9.99 -10.23
CA TRP A 84 -2.93 -8.63 -10.67
C TRP A 84 -2.25 -8.30 -12.00
N LYS A 85 -2.97 -7.57 -12.84
CA LYS A 85 -2.48 -6.90 -14.05
C LYS A 85 -2.79 -5.42 -13.94
N ARG A 86 -2.07 -4.57 -14.68
CA ARG A 86 -2.38 -3.13 -14.75
C ARG A 86 -3.81 -2.83 -15.18
N THR A 87 -4.44 -3.77 -15.88
CA THR A 87 -5.81 -3.68 -16.40
C THR A 87 -6.85 -4.39 -15.53
N SER A 88 -6.45 -4.98 -14.40
CA SER A 88 -7.38 -5.72 -13.53
C SER A 88 -8.42 -4.81 -12.87
N MET A 89 -8.07 -3.56 -12.62
CA MET A 89 -8.93 -2.56 -12.00
C MET A 89 -8.92 -1.29 -12.85
N LYS A 90 -10.09 -0.70 -13.05
CA LYS A 90 -10.29 0.51 -13.86
C LYS A 90 -11.07 1.55 -13.07
N ILE A 91 -10.92 2.81 -13.45
CA ILE A 91 -11.76 3.90 -12.93
C ILE A 91 -13.23 3.57 -13.21
N GLY A 92 -14.08 3.72 -12.20
CA GLY A 92 -15.50 3.40 -12.26
C GLY A 92 -15.84 1.98 -11.78
N ASP A 93 -14.88 1.07 -11.64
CA ASP A 93 -15.14 -0.26 -11.10
C ASP A 93 -15.62 -0.16 -9.64
N LEU A 94 -16.67 -0.91 -9.32
CA LEU A 94 -17.10 -1.10 -7.93
C LEU A 94 -16.27 -2.23 -7.31
N VAL A 95 -15.65 -1.93 -6.17
CA VAL A 95 -14.79 -2.88 -5.47
C VAL A 95 -15.18 -3.00 -3.99
N VAL A 96 -14.95 -4.20 -3.43
CA VAL A 96 -14.96 -4.43 -1.98
C VAL A 96 -13.52 -4.64 -1.54
N VAL A 97 -13.05 -3.80 -0.62
CA VAL A 97 -11.69 -3.81 -0.10
C VAL A 97 -11.72 -4.24 1.36
N GLU A 98 -10.92 -5.24 1.71
CA GLU A 98 -10.68 -5.66 3.08
C GLU A 98 -9.22 -5.42 3.42
N GLY A 99 -8.96 -4.88 4.61
CA GLY A 99 -7.60 -4.52 5.03
C GLY A 99 -7.58 -3.86 6.40
N PHE A 100 -6.65 -2.94 6.58
CA PHE A 100 -6.43 -2.25 7.85
C PHE A 100 -6.38 -0.74 7.66
N GLY A 101 -7.00 -0.01 8.58
CA GLY A 101 -7.01 1.45 8.58
C GLY A 101 -5.71 2.06 9.08
N ALA A 102 -5.44 3.28 8.70
CA ALA A 102 -4.32 4.06 9.19
C ALA A 102 -4.48 4.40 10.67
N LYS A 103 -3.37 4.39 11.41
CA LYS A 103 -3.31 4.80 12.82
C LYS A 103 -3.73 6.26 13.01
N SER A 104 -3.45 7.10 12.03
CA SER A 104 -3.83 8.52 12.03
C SER A 104 -5.34 8.77 12.05
N GLY A 105 -6.15 7.76 11.70
CA GLY A 105 -7.60 7.92 11.52
C GLY A 105 -8.02 8.62 10.23
N GLN A 106 -7.07 9.00 9.38
CA GLN A 106 -7.36 9.54 8.05
C GLN A 106 -7.96 8.46 7.13
N PRO A 107 -8.69 8.82 6.05
CA PRO A 107 -9.23 7.89 5.08
C PRO A 107 -8.12 7.27 4.21
N HIS A 108 -7.31 6.47 4.84
CA HIS A 108 -6.16 5.77 4.28
C HIS A 108 -6.11 4.36 4.87
N GLY A 109 -5.83 3.37 4.05
CA GLY A 109 -5.76 1.99 4.48
C GLY A 109 -4.76 1.15 3.67
N ASN A 110 -4.35 0.03 4.24
CA ASN A 110 -3.59 -1.01 3.56
C ASN A 110 -4.55 -2.10 3.12
N ALA A 111 -4.65 -2.33 1.81
CA ALA A 111 -5.50 -3.35 1.24
C ALA A 111 -4.84 -4.74 1.35
N ARG A 112 -5.58 -5.70 1.87
CA ARG A 112 -5.17 -7.11 1.93
C ARG A 112 -5.80 -7.92 0.81
N THR A 113 -7.07 -7.68 0.56
CA THR A 113 -7.80 -8.27 -0.56
C THR A 113 -8.70 -7.24 -1.21
N VAL A 114 -8.88 -7.40 -2.51
CA VAL A 114 -9.84 -6.62 -3.29
C VAL A 114 -10.71 -7.57 -4.07
N THR A 115 -12.02 -7.39 -3.98
CA THR A 115 -13.00 -8.13 -4.78
C THR A 115 -13.61 -7.19 -5.81
N LEU A 116 -13.52 -7.54 -7.08
CA LEU A 116 -14.17 -6.83 -8.18
C LEU A 116 -15.65 -7.19 -8.22
N ALA A 117 -16.55 -6.25 -7.97
CA ALA A 117 -17.98 -6.52 -7.89
C ALA A 117 -18.58 -7.07 -9.20
N SER A 118 -18.03 -6.64 -10.36
CA SER A 118 -18.51 -7.03 -11.68
C SER A 118 -18.30 -8.52 -12.00
N THR A 119 -17.22 -9.12 -11.47
CA THR A 119 -16.80 -10.50 -11.78
C THR A 119 -16.85 -11.41 -10.55
N GLY A 120 -16.90 -10.84 -9.34
CA GLY A 120 -16.70 -11.57 -8.09
C GLY A 120 -15.26 -12.03 -7.86
N GLN A 121 -14.32 -11.66 -8.74
CA GLN A 121 -12.92 -12.05 -8.60
C GLN A 121 -12.31 -11.39 -7.38
N ARG A 122 -11.75 -12.21 -6.48
CA ARG A 122 -11.02 -11.77 -5.28
C ARG A 122 -9.53 -11.98 -5.47
N LEU A 123 -8.75 -10.93 -5.28
CA LEU A 123 -7.30 -10.93 -5.46
C LEU A 123 -6.61 -10.46 -4.19
N GLY A 124 -5.50 -11.13 -3.83
CA GLY A 124 -4.63 -10.68 -2.76
C GLY A 124 -3.91 -9.39 -3.15
N ALA A 125 -3.94 -8.39 -2.29
CA ALA A 125 -3.41 -7.05 -2.55
C ALA A 125 -2.26 -6.64 -1.62
N GLY A 126 -2.04 -7.38 -0.52
CA GLY A 126 -1.04 -7.04 0.48
C GLY A 126 0.40 -7.20 0.02
N SER A 127 1.31 -6.50 0.68
CA SER A 127 2.74 -6.75 0.56
C SER A 127 3.11 -8.11 1.19
N SER A 128 4.17 -8.75 0.69
CA SER A 128 4.65 -10.03 1.23
C SER A 128 5.02 -9.97 2.71
N PHE A 129 5.35 -8.79 3.24
CA PHE A 129 5.65 -8.59 4.66
C PHE A 129 4.42 -8.64 5.58
N GLY A 130 3.23 -8.47 5.03
CA GLY A 130 1.99 -8.52 5.80
C GLY A 130 1.35 -9.92 5.91
N ASN A 131 1.83 -10.89 5.14
CA ASN A 131 1.30 -12.26 5.13
C ASN A 131 1.96 -13.18 6.17
N ALA A 132 3.01 -12.71 6.85
CA ALA A 132 3.76 -13.53 7.82
C ALA A 132 3.01 -13.77 9.15
N THR A 133 1.89 -13.11 9.39
CA THR A 133 1.10 -13.22 10.63
C THR A 133 -0.15 -14.09 10.52
N GLU A 134 -0.45 -14.65 9.36
CA GLU A 134 -1.61 -15.56 9.19
C GLU A 134 -1.25 -17.06 9.29
N GLN A 135 0.01 -17.39 9.64
CA GLN A 135 0.44 -18.80 9.82
C GLN A 135 0.99 -19.07 11.23
N GLN A 136 0.27 -18.64 12.26
CA GLN A 136 0.43 -19.19 13.61
C GLN A 136 -0.92 -19.41 14.27
#